data_bc1bbf57a1f2fcc6a4697c6dd167e037
#
_entry.id   bc1bbf57a1f2fcc6a4697c6dd167e037
#
_cell.length_a   1.000
_cell.length_b   1.000
_cell.length_c   1.000
_cell.angle_alpha   90.00
_cell.angle_beta   90.00
_cell.angle_gamma   90.00
#
_symmetry.space_group_name_H-M   'P 1'
#
loop_
_entity.id
_entity.type
_entity.pdbx_description
1 polymer ?
#
loop_
_entity_poly.entity_id
_entity_poly.type
_entity_poly.pdbx_seq_one_letter_code
_entity_poly.pdbx_strand_id
1 'polypeptide(L)'
;MPFISNKYHLNIGKKIQIELMRHFDIPANSAQKMLDRLRVFDEFGNVMKKGDTLTSSLVEIVEFVGETKGLKPIFSNDDFAIFDKPNDLLVHPVHRHTPYTLLDEAKWHFGRHANIVNRIDNETSGLILVSRHKWSEKELKLKFESKEYDKTYYAIVCGKFPHNMLLDKPIGSDKKSKIRVKMACTSDGRDSSTFAEIINSKDNFTLLKLTPHTGRQHQIRVHLADCGFSILGDPIYNADEEFADRYLNKEITKDERIQTTGDSRMWLHSANLSFSYRGINYFFKSNSQDIFEKFASLG
;
A
#
# COMPACT_ATOMS: atom_id res chain seq x y z
N MET A 1 -3.59 16.23 10.35
CA MET A 1 -2.35 15.88 9.63
C MET A 1 -1.56 14.94 10.51
N PRO A 2 -1.07 13.81 10.02
CA PRO A 2 -0.44 12.78 10.87
C PRO A 2 0.95 13.16 11.42
N PHE A 3 1.49 14.29 10.98
CA PHE A 3 2.77 14.80 11.46
C PHE A 3 2.54 15.96 12.43
N ILE A 4 2.87 15.73 13.70
CA ILE A 4 2.81 16.74 14.76
C ILE A 4 4.21 17.07 15.26
N SER A 5 4.38 18.29 15.71
CA SER A 5 5.62 18.74 16.33
C SER A 5 5.52 18.64 17.84
N ASN A 6 6.45 17.92 18.44
CA ASN A 6 6.54 17.75 19.89
C ASN A 6 7.90 18.23 20.39
N LYS A 7 7.91 18.80 21.60
CA LYS A 7 9.13 19.24 22.27
C LYS A 7 9.62 18.17 23.25
N TYR A 8 10.91 17.88 23.19
CA TYR A 8 11.57 16.88 24.03
C TYR A 8 12.79 17.45 24.73
N HIS A 9 13.06 16.98 25.94
CA HIS A 9 14.29 17.26 26.64
C HIS A 9 15.25 16.10 26.46
N LEU A 10 16.37 16.38 25.78
CA LEU A 10 17.44 15.42 25.48
C LEU A 10 18.73 15.83 26.17
N ASN A 11 19.73 14.93 26.19
CA ASN A 11 20.97 15.18 26.96
C ASN A 11 21.92 16.10 26.18
N ILE A 12 22.26 17.24 26.78
CA ILE A 12 23.24 18.21 26.27
C ILE A 12 24.62 17.53 26.11
N GLY A 13 25.37 17.94 25.08
CA GLY A 13 26.71 17.43 24.79
C GLY A 13 26.74 16.09 24.08
N LYS A 14 25.57 15.49 23.78
CA LYS A 14 25.46 14.24 23.01
C LYS A 14 25.13 14.54 21.56
N LYS A 15 25.55 13.64 20.65
CA LYS A 15 25.15 13.71 19.24
C LYS A 15 23.66 13.45 19.10
N ILE A 16 22.97 14.30 18.35
CA ILE A 16 21.51 14.21 18.15
C ILE A 16 21.07 12.84 17.68
N GLN A 17 21.77 12.19 16.76
CA GLN A 17 21.44 10.87 16.26
C GLN A 17 21.42 9.82 17.39
N ILE A 18 22.38 9.88 18.32
CA ILE A 18 22.46 8.94 19.46
C ILE A 18 21.29 9.17 20.42
N GLU A 19 20.96 10.41 20.70
CA GLU A 19 19.84 10.75 21.58
C GLU A 19 18.48 10.34 20.97
N LEU A 20 18.29 10.51 19.65
CA LEU A 20 17.10 10.03 18.96
C LEU A 20 16.98 8.50 19.07
N MET A 21 18.07 7.77 18.85
CA MET A 21 18.07 6.30 18.98
C MET A 21 17.67 5.87 20.39
N ARG A 22 18.24 6.53 21.40
CA ARG A 22 18.00 6.22 22.81
C ARG A 22 16.59 6.57 23.25
N HIS A 23 16.14 7.80 22.95
CA HIS A 23 14.87 8.35 23.44
C HIS A 23 13.68 7.65 22.81
N PHE A 24 13.76 7.33 21.50
CA PHE A 24 12.67 6.69 20.74
C PHE A 24 12.84 5.18 20.60
N ASP A 25 13.88 4.60 21.15
CA ASP A 25 14.21 3.17 20.95
C ASP A 25 14.18 2.78 19.48
N ILE A 26 14.87 3.52 18.62
CA ILE A 26 14.92 3.31 17.16
C ILE A 26 16.35 2.99 16.70
N PRO A 27 16.50 2.18 15.62
CA PRO A 27 17.81 1.90 15.04
C PRO A 27 18.42 3.15 14.36
N ALA A 28 19.75 3.13 14.20
CA ALA A 28 20.51 4.25 13.63
C ALA A 28 20.00 4.74 12.27
N ASN A 29 19.59 3.82 11.40
CA ASN A 29 19.02 4.16 10.09
C ASN A 29 17.67 4.92 10.20
N SER A 30 16.88 4.64 11.23
CA SER A 30 15.61 5.35 11.47
C SER A 30 15.87 6.76 12.02
N ALA A 31 16.78 6.90 12.97
CA ALA A 31 17.20 8.19 13.47
C ALA A 31 17.81 9.05 12.34
N GLN A 32 18.65 8.44 11.49
CA GLN A 32 19.20 9.10 10.31
C GLN A 32 18.11 9.61 9.37
N LYS A 33 17.09 8.78 9.06
CA LYS A 33 15.96 9.19 8.22
C LYS A 33 15.15 10.35 8.80
N MET A 34 15.08 10.49 10.13
CA MET A 34 14.42 11.64 10.76
C MET A 34 15.19 12.93 10.47
N LEU A 35 16.52 12.89 10.58
CA LEU A 35 17.41 14.01 10.28
C LEU A 35 17.40 14.35 8.79
N ASP A 36 17.56 13.36 7.91
CA ASP A 36 17.54 13.55 6.45
C ASP A 36 16.22 14.13 5.92
N ARG A 37 15.12 13.86 6.63
CA ARG A 37 13.78 14.40 6.31
C ARG A 37 13.49 15.74 6.97
N LEU A 38 14.48 16.39 7.57
CA LEU A 38 14.36 17.69 8.20
C LEU A 38 13.25 17.72 9.28
N ARG A 39 13.23 16.72 10.16
CA ARG A 39 12.19 16.55 11.18
C ARG A 39 12.65 16.87 12.59
N VAL A 40 13.86 17.33 12.77
CA VAL A 40 14.48 17.59 14.07
C VAL A 40 15.03 19.02 14.07
N PHE A 41 14.63 19.79 15.05
CA PHE A 41 14.98 21.20 15.17
C PHE A 41 15.55 21.49 16.56
N ASP A 42 16.50 22.43 16.64
CA ASP A 42 16.97 22.97 17.91
C ASP A 42 15.92 23.90 18.54
N GLU A 43 16.23 24.45 19.72
CA GLU A 43 15.34 25.39 20.43
C GLU A 43 15.07 26.70 19.67
N PHE A 44 15.92 27.04 18.70
CA PHE A 44 15.78 28.23 17.85
C PHE A 44 15.05 27.93 16.51
N GLY A 45 14.64 26.69 16.27
CA GLY A 45 13.99 26.29 15.04
C GLY A 45 14.93 25.93 13.88
N ASN A 46 16.25 25.85 14.14
CA ASN A 46 17.20 25.43 13.11
C ASN A 46 17.17 23.91 12.93
N VAL A 47 17.22 23.47 11.67
CA VAL A 47 17.26 22.03 11.33
C VAL A 47 18.54 21.39 11.82
N MET A 48 18.43 20.35 12.61
CA MET A 48 19.57 19.54 13.06
C MET A 48 19.93 18.46 12.03
N LYS A 49 21.23 18.23 11.85
CA LYS A 49 21.81 17.29 10.89
C LYS A 49 22.58 16.17 11.59
N LYS A 50 22.91 15.14 10.84
CA LYS A 50 23.80 14.06 11.31
C LYS A 50 25.13 14.65 11.77
N GLY A 51 25.54 14.28 12.97
CA GLY A 51 26.81 14.74 13.55
C GLY A 51 26.67 15.95 14.45
N ASP A 52 25.56 16.69 14.41
CA ASP A 52 25.33 17.82 15.31
C ASP A 52 25.29 17.35 16.76
N THR A 53 25.86 18.17 17.63
CA THR A 53 25.87 17.97 19.07
C THR A 53 24.87 18.91 19.73
N LEU A 54 24.08 18.38 20.65
CA LEU A 54 23.10 19.17 21.38
C LEU A 54 23.77 20.21 22.26
N THR A 55 23.50 21.48 21.99
CA THR A 55 23.93 22.66 22.78
C THR A 55 22.90 23.07 23.82
N SER A 56 21.64 22.68 23.60
CA SER A 56 20.50 22.82 24.51
C SER A 56 19.79 21.47 24.72
N SER A 57 19.09 21.37 25.85
CA SER A 57 18.28 20.17 26.09
C SER A 57 16.98 20.13 25.26
N LEU A 58 16.45 21.31 24.88
CA LEU A 58 15.16 21.40 24.20
C LEU A 58 15.31 21.17 22.70
N VAL A 59 14.62 20.14 22.21
CA VAL A 59 14.61 19.75 20.80
C VAL A 59 13.15 19.62 20.35
N GLU A 60 12.83 20.16 19.20
CA GLU A 60 11.52 20.00 18.56
C GLU A 60 11.61 18.90 17.49
N ILE A 61 10.69 17.94 17.56
CA ILE A 61 10.71 16.76 16.67
C ILE A 61 9.36 16.59 16.02
N VAL A 62 9.35 16.52 14.68
CA VAL A 62 8.16 16.26 13.88
C VAL A 62 7.97 14.74 13.77
N GLU A 63 6.98 14.23 14.46
CA GLU A 63 6.65 12.81 14.51
C GLU A 63 5.39 12.49 13.72
N PHE A 64 5.35 11.26 13.22
CA PHE A 64 4.13 10.69 12.68
C PHE A 64 3.30 10.10 13.84
N VAL A 65 2.20 10.74 14.17
CA VAL A 65 1.22 10.26 15.15
C VAL A 65 -0.02 9.84 14.40
N GLY A 66 -0.40 8.57 14.52
CA GLY A 66 -1.58 8.03 13.87
C GLY A 66 -2.86 8.68 14.41
N GLU A 67 -3.80 8.91 13.53
CA GLU A 67 -5.18 9.32 13.84
C GLU A 67 -6.15 8.23 13.38
N THR A 68 -7.36 8.21 13.93
CA THR A 68 -8.40 7.26 13.51
C THR A 68 -9.56 7.97 12.83
N LYS A 69 -10.10 7.31 11.81
CA LYS A 69 -11.41 7.59 11.22
C LYS A 69 -12.40 6.45 11.47
N GLY A 70 -12.05 5.55 12.41
CA GLY A 70 -12.90 4.47 12.86
C GLY A 70 -12.71 3.15 12.13
N LEU A 71 -11.70 3.00 11.25
CA LEU A 71 -11.40 1.73 10.63
C LEU A 71 -10.77 0.79 11.66
N LYS A 72 -11.44 -0.32 11.94
CA LYS A 72 -10.99 -1.31 12.92
C LYS A 72 -10.32 -2.49 12.21
N PRO A 73 -9.32 -3.15 12.84
CA PRO A 73 -8.82 -4.42 12.35
C PRO A 73 -9.92 -5.49 12.45
N ILE A 74 -10.00 -6.36 11.46
CA ILE A 74 -10.88 -7.54 11.47
C ILE A 74 -10.33 -8.68 12.33
N PHE A 75 -9.03 -8.63 12.60
CA PHE A 75 -8.31 -9.55 13.49
C PHE A 75 -7.10 -8.86 14.10
N SER A 76 -6.78 -9.18 15.35
CA SER A 76 -5.51 -8.82 15.98
C SER A 76 -5.10 -9.82 17.05
N ASN A 77 -3.80 -10.05 17.18
CA ASN A 77 -3.15 -10.73 18.30
C ASN A 77 -2.00 -9.86 18.83
N ASP A 78 -1.11 -10.41 19.67
CA ASP A 78 0.00 -9.62 20.23
C ASP A 78 1.01 -9.16 19.17
N ASP A 79 1.14 -9.85 18.04
CA ASP A 79 2.20 -9.66 17.07
C ASP A 79 1.77 -8.88 15.83
N PHE A 80 0.54 -9.10 15.38
CA PHE A 80 0.05 -8.52 14.13
C PHE A 80 -1.48 -8.29 14.16
N ALA A 81 -1.94 -7.56 13.16
CA ALA A 81 -3.35 -7.34 12.87
C ALA A 81 -3.63 -7.43 11.38
N ILE A 82 -4.89 -7.71 11.04
CA ILE A 82 -5.40 -7.70 9.67
C ILE A 82 -6.46 -6.61 9.58
N PHE A 83 -6.29 -5.74 8.59
CA PHE A 83 -7.31 -4.77 8.21
C PHE A 83 -7.95 -5.18 6.89
N ASP A 84 -9.23 -4.89 6.76
CA ASP A 84 -9.95 -4.90 5.49
C ASP A 84 -10.04 -3.46 4.98
N LYS A 85 -9.10 -3.10 4.10
CA LYS A 85 -8.93 -1.74 3.61
C LYS A 85 -10.04 -1.39 2.61
N PRO A 86 -10.78 -0.28 2.78
CA PRO A 86 -11.68 0.21 1.74
C PRO A 86 -10.89 0.63 0.49
N ASN A 87 -11.58 0.71 -0.65
CA ASN A 87 -10.99 1.35 -1.83
C ASN A 87 -10.69 2.82 -1.53
N ASP A 88 -9.82 3.43 -2.32
CA ASP A 88 -9.41 4.84 -2.23
C ASP A 88 -8.84 5.27 -0.86
N LEU A 89 -8.23 4.33 -0.14
CA LEU A 89 -7.45 4.62 1.05
C LEU A 89 -5.97 4.27 0.80
N LEU A 90 -5.10 5.28 0.90
CA LEU A 90 -3.66 5.09 0.83
C LEU A 90 -3.17 4.20 1.98
N VAL A 91 -2.23 3.32 1.69
CA VAL A 91 -1.60 2.45 2.70
C VAL A 91 -0.56 3.21 3.53
N HIS A 92 0.23 4.05 2.86
CA HIS A 92 1.27 4.89 3.47
C HIS A 92 1.18 6.32 2.98
N PRO A 93 1.64 7.31 3.78
CA PRO A 93 1.77 8.68 3.30
C PRO A 93 2.71 8.77 2.09
N VAL A 94 2.26 9.42 1.03
CA VAL A 94 3.07 9.71 -0.16
C VAL A 94 4.00 10.88 0.09
N HIS A 95 3.53 11.87 0.86
CA HIS A 95 4.27 13.05 1.30
C HIS A 95 3.79 13.49 2.69
N ARG A 96 4.51 14.44 3.31
CA ARG A 96 4.21 14.91 4.69
C ARG A 96 2.81 15.53 4.86
N HIS A 97 2.19 15.99 3.78
CA HIS A 97 0.84 16.57 3.79
C HIS A 97 -0.26 15.57 3.43
N THR A 98 0.05 14.28 3.27
CA THR A 98 -0.98 13.25 3.09
C THR A 98 -1.89 13.28 4.32
N PRO A 99 -3.20 13.50 4.15
CA PRO A 99 -4.06 13.79 5.30
C PRO A 99 -4.34 12.56 6.16
N TYR A 100 -4.42 11.39 5.54
CA TYR A 100 -4.78 10.14 6.23
C TYR A 100 -4.44 8.91 5.39
N THR A 101 -4.03 7.82 6.06
CA THR A 101 -3.65 6.54 5.45
C THR A 101 -3.98 5.37 6.37
N LEU A 102 -3.90 4.13 5.88
CA LEU A 102 -4.04 2.95 6.74
C LEU A 102 -2.97 2.89 7.85
N LEU A 103 -1.77 3.44 7.60
CA LEU A 103 -0.74 3.52 8.63
C LEU A 103 -1.18 4.37 9.83
N ASP A 104 -2.06 5.36 9.64
CA ASP A 104 -2.62 6.16 10.73
C ASP A 104 -3.45 5.28 11.66
N GLU A 105 -4.36 4.47 11.12
CA GLU A 105 -5.14 3.51 11.90
C GLU A 105 -4.25 2.48 12.60
N ALA A 106 -3.27 1.94 11.90
CA ALA A 106 -2.34 0.97 12.48
C ALA A 106 -1.62 1.55 13.71
N LYS A 107 -1.13 2.79 13.61
CA LYS A 107 -0.46 3.46 14.73
C LYS A 107 -1.41 3.91 15.82
N TRP A 108 -2.62 4.32 15.49
CA TRP A 108 -3.65 4.64 16.47
C TRP A 108 -3.98 3.43 17.35
N HIS A 109 -4.22 2.27 16.73
CA HIS A 109 -4.61 1.06 17.44
C HIS A 109 -3.45 0.41 18.22
N PHE A 110 -2.22 0.44 17.68
CA PHE A 110 -1.12 -0.40 18.17
C PHE A 110 0.16 0.38 18.51
N GLY A 111 0.10 1.72 18.46
CA GLY A 111 1.22 2.58 18.86
C GLY A 111 2.29 2.77 17.78
N ARG A 112 3.33 3.53 18.14
CA ARG A 112 4.38 4.02 17.22
C ARG A 112 5.14 2.94 16.45
N HIS A 113 5.22 1.72 16.99
CA HIS A 113 5.98 0.63 16.39
C HIS A 113 5.18 -0.19 15.38
N ALA A 114 3.87 0.02 15.32
CA ALA A 114 3.05 -0.62 14.31
C ALA A 114 3.43 -0.17 12.89
N ASN A 115 3.47 -1.12 11.97
CA ASN A 115 3.84 -0.84 10.58
C ASN A 115 3.14 -1.79 9.61
N ILE A 116 3.05 -1.38 8.37
CA ILE A 116 2.47 -2.17 7.29
C ILE A 116 3.46 -3.23 6.83
N VAL A 117 3.02 -4.47 6.69
CA VAL A 117 3.85 -5.59 6.23
C VAL A 117 3.77 -5.76 4.72
N ASN A 118 2.55 -5.78 4.16
CA ASN A 118 2.34 -5.87 2.71
C ASN A 118 1.59 -4.65 2.19
N ARG A 119 1.67 -4.42 0.89
CA ARG A 119 1.03 -3.27 0.24
C ARG A 119 0.05 -3.74 -0.82
N ILE A 120 -1.03 -3.00 -0.97
CA ILE A 120 -1.92 -2.99 -2.12
C ILE A 120 -2.07 -1.55 -2.61
N ASP A 121 -2.53 -1.36 -3.83
CA ASP A 121 -2.69 -0.02 -4.41
C ASP A 121 -3.76 0.80 -3.65
N ASN A 122 -3.75 2.11 -3.83
CA ASN A 122 -4.75 3.01 -3.24
C ASN A 122 -6.17 2.55 -3.57
N GLU A 123 -6.41 2.31 -4.83
CA GLU A 123 -7.71 1.91 -5.39
C GLU A 123 -8.11 0.45 -5.09
N THR A 124 -7.15 -0.40 -4.72
CA THR A 124 -7.43 -1.80 -4.35
C THR A 124 -7.98 -1.88 -2.95
N SER A 125 -9.11 -2.54 -2.76
CA SER A 125 -9.68 -2.85 -1.45
C SER A 125 -9.22 -4.22 -0.93
N GLY A 126 -9.48 -4.51 0.36
CA GLY A 126 -9.29 -5.83 0.95
C GLY A 126 -8.10 -5.95 1.90
N LEU A 127 -7.63 -7.17 2.10
CA LEU A 127 -6.77 -7.55 3.21
C LEU A 127 -5.37 -6.94 3.18
N ILE A 128 -4.98 -6.36 4.32
CA ILE A 128 -3.63 -5.89 4.61
C ILE A 128 -3.18 -6.41 5.98
N LEU A 129 -1.94 -6.90 6.03
CA LEU A 129 -1.25 -7.32 7.23
C LEU A 129 -0.45 -6.16 7.81
N VAL A 130 -0.63 -5.93 9.11
CA VAL A 130 0.04 -4.92 9.93
C VAL A 130 0.79 -5.61 11.04
N SER A 131 2.07 -5.30 11.24
CA SER A 131 2.85 -5.70 12.42
C SER A 131 2.60 -4.74 13.57
N ARG A 132 2.58 -5.24 14.80
CA ARG A 132 2.44 -4.40 16.00
C ARG A 132 3.77 -3.96 16.60
N HIS A 133 4.84 -4.71 16.34
CA HIS A 133 6.17 -4.50 16.90
C HIS A 133 7.25 -4.59 15.83
N LYS A 134 8.41 -3.97 16.06
CA LYS A 134 9.57 -4.01 15.14
C LYS A 134 10.07 -5.43 14.86
N TRP A 135 10.07 -6.30 15.86
CA TRP A 135 10.51 -7.68 15.70
C TRP A 135 9.51 -8.49 14.87
N SER A 136 8.20 -8.36 15.12
CA SER A 136 7.18 -9.01 14.28
C SER A 136 7.16 -8.44 12.86
N GLU A 137 7.44 -7.14 12.68
CA GLU A 137 7.62 -6.54 11.35
C GLU A 137 8.72 -7.24 10.56
N LYS A 138 9.89 -7.43 11.20
CA LYS A 138 11.03 -8.08 10.54
C LYS A 138 10.72 -9.52 10.15
N GLU A 139 10.15 -10.32 11.06
CA GLU A 139 9.79 -11.72 10.80
C GLU A 139 8.74 -11.84 9.69
N LEU A 140 7.66 -11.06 9.76
CA LEU A 140 6.59 -11.09 8.77
C LEU A 140 7.05 -10.60 7.40
N LYS A 141 7.86 -9.54 7.33
CA LYS A 141 8.42 -9.05 6.05
C LYS A 141 9.32 -10.09 5.39
N LEU A 142 10.17 -10.79 6.15
CA LEU A 142 10.99 -11.88 5.61
C LEU A 142 10.14 -12.98 4.99
N LYS A 143 9.02 -13.38 5.62
CA LYS A 143 8.09 -14.35 5.05
C LYS A 143 7.47 -13.89 3.72
N PHE A 144 7.15 -12.60 3.63
CA PHE A 144 6.65 -12.01 2.38
C PHE A 144 7.73 -11.91 1.30
N GLU A 145 8.97 -11.68 1.68
CA GLU A 145 10.13 -11.68 0.76
C GLU A 145 10.46 -13.10 0.26
N SER A 146 10.38 -14.10 1.14
CA SER A 146 10.56 -15.53 0.80
C SER A 146 9.33 -16.17 0.13
N LYS A 147 8.26 -15.41 -0.07
CA LYS A 147 7.00 -15.87 -0.68
C LYS A 147 6.29 -17.00 0.10
N GLU A 148 6.46 -17.01 1.41
CA GLU A 148 5.79 -17.96 2.32
C GLU A 148 4.38 -17.48 2.70
N TYR A 149 3.60 -17.11 1.70
CA TYR A 149 2.22 -16.67 1.84
C TYR A 149 1.42 -16.97 0.57
N ASP A 150 0.11 -17.10 0.71
CA ASP A 150 -0.81 -17.13 -0.43
C ASP A 150 -1.76 -15.94 -0.37
N LYS A 151 -2.04 -15.39 -1.53
CA LYS A 151 -3.02 -14.31 -1.71
C LYS A 151 -3.93 -14.63 -2.88
N THR A 152 -5.19 -14.30 -2.68
CA THR A 152 -6.17 -14.35 -3.75
C THR A 152 -6.85 -13.00 -3.88
N TYR A 153 -7.02 -12.57 -5.12
CA TYR A 153 -7.76 -11.36 -5.46
C TYR A 153 -8.96 -11.71 -6.31
N TYR A 154 -9.98 -10.88 -6.25
CA TYR A 154 -11.05 -10.84 -7.25
C TYR A 154 -10.94 -9.57 -8.06
N ALA A 155 -11.23 -9.67 -9.37
CA ALA A 155 -11.31 -8.51 -10.25
C ALA A 155 -12.44 -8.67 -11.26
N ILE A 156 -13.08 -7.56 -11.60
CA ILE A 156 -13.96 -7.48 -12.77
C ILE A 156 -13.13 -6.86 -13.88
N VAL A 157 -13.01 -7.56 -15.01
CA VAL A 157 -12.31 -7.06 -16.20
C VAL A 157 -13.27 -6.74 -17.31
N CYS A 158 -12.93 -5.78 -18.15
CA CYS A 158 -13.63 -5.47 -19.38
C CYS A 158 -13.32 -6.54 -20.44
N GLY A 159 -14.35 -7.05 -21.10
CA GLY A 159 -14.24 -8.08 -22.11
C GLY A 159 -14.44 -9.50 -21.60
N LYS A 160 -14.58 -10.43 -22.56
CA LYS A 160 -14.76 -11.86 -22.31
C LYS A 160 -13.41 -12.55 -22.26
N PHE A 161 -12.91 -12.81 -21.03
CA PHE A 161 -11.63 -13.47 -20.82
C PHE A 161 -11.65 -14.89 -21.43
N PRO A 162 -10.63 -15.30 -22.21
CA PRO A 162 -10.75 -16.45 -23.09
C PRO A 162 -10.73 -17.80 -22.35
N HIS A 163 -9.83 -17.99 -21.39
CA HIS A 163 -9.66 -19.21 -20.59
C HIS A 163 -8.74 -18.92 -19.38
N ASN A 164 -8.71 -19.84 -18.44
CA ASN A 164 -7.76 -19.76 -17.33
C ASN A 164 -6.33 -19.80 -17.85
N MET A 165 -5.48 -18.87 -17.42
CA MET A 165 -4.10 -18.78 -17.90
C MET A 165 -3.13 -18.22 -16.87
N LEU A 166 -1.86 -18.51 -17.09
CA LEU A 166 -0.74 -17.91 -16.38
C LEU A 166 -0.30 -16.65 -17.12
N LEU A 167 -0.25 -15.53 -16.40
CA LEU A 167 0.27 -14.25 -16.88
C LEU A 167 1.66 -14.08 -16.26
N ASP A 168 2.73 -14.24 -17.04
CA ASP A 168 4.10 -14.39 -16.54
C ASP A 168 5.12 -13.44 -17.20
N LYS A 169 4.65 -12.42 -17.91
CA LYS A 169 5.54 -11.42 -18.50
C LYS A 169 6.23 -10.59 -17.41
N PRO A 170 7.55 -10.34 -17.53
CA PRO A 170 8.28 -9.47 -16.59
C PRO A 170 7.74 -8.05 -16.57
N ILE A 171 7.73 -7.41 -15.39
CA ILE A 171 7.19 -6.06 -15.18
C ILE A 171 8.30 -5.09 -14.80
N GLY A 172 8.34 -3.96 -15.50
CA GLY A 172 9.22 -2.82 -15.25
C GLY A 172 8.49 -1.49 -15.36
N SER A 173 9.21 -0.38 -15.15
CA SER A 173 8.65 0.95 -15.38
C SER A 173 8.33 1.15 -16.87
N ASP A 174 7.19 1.75 -17.17
CA ASP A 174 6.84 2.12 -18.54
C ASP A 174 7.71 3.29 -19.00
N LYS A 175 8.78 2.98 -19.75
CA LYS A 175 9.71 4.00 -20.27
C LYS A 175 9.13 4.88 -21.39
N LYS A 176 7.99 4.48 -21.93
CA LYS A 176 7.29 5.24 -23.00
C LYS A 176 6.27 6.22 -22.41
N SER A 177 5.84 5.99 -21.19
CA SER A 177 4.85 6.82 -20.52
C SER A 177 5.50 8.01 -19.81
N LYS A 178 4.82 9.15 -19.83
CA LYS A 178 5.14 10.32 -19.00
C LYS A 178 4.73 10.12 -17.53
N ILE A 179 3.86 9.15 -17.27
CA ILE A 179 3.33 8.85 -15.94
C ILE A 179 4.36 8.01 -15.17
N ARG A 180 5.05 8.63 -14.21
CA ARG A 180 6.14 8.01 -13.44
C ARG A 180 5.77 6.74 -12.69
N VAL A 181 4.49 6.60 -12.28
CA VAL A 181 4.01 5.44 -11.52
C VAL A 181 3.53 4.30 -12.41
N LYS A 182 3.43 4.53 -13.73
CA LYS A 182 2.95 3.53 -14.68
C LYS A 182 3.99 2.43 -14.90
N MET A 183 3.52 1.20 -14.85
CA MET A 183 4.32 0.00 -15.09
C MET A 183 3.89 -0.63 -16.41
N ALA A 184 4.75 -1.43 -17.01
CA ALA A 184 4.46 -2.17 -18.24
C ALA A 184 5.09 -3.55 -18.21
N CYS A 185 4.55 -4.48 -19.00
CA CYS A 185 5.24 -5.71 -19.36
C CYS A 185 6.43 -5.38 -20.27
N THR A 186 7.63 -5.71 -19.85
CA THR A 186 8.89 -5.37 -20.59
C THR A 186 9.96 -6.40 -20.32
N SER A 187 10.76 -6.71 -21.34
CA SER A 187 11.81 -7.75 -21.28
C SER A 187 12.92 -7.47 -20.26
N ASP A 188 13.16 -6.20 -19.91
CA ASP A 188 14.11 -5.78 -18.88
C ASP A 188 13.47 -5.63 -17.49
N GLY A 189 12.21 -6.02 -17.34
CA GLY A 189 11.46 -6.02 -16.10
C GLY A 189 11.90 -7.11 -15.13
N ARG A 190 11.27 -7.11 -13.96
CA ARG A 190 11.44 -8.16 -12.96
C ARG A 190 10.45 -9.29 -13.21
N ASP A 191 10.87 -10.52 -13.03
CA ASP A 191 10.02 -11.70 -13.12
C ASP A 191 8.75 -11.49 -12.30
N SER A 192 7.63 -11.76 -12.95
CA SER A 192 6.29 -11.55 -12.41
C SER A 192 5.39 -12.70 -12.87
N SER A 193 4.50 -13.17 -12.00
CA SER A 193 3.60 -14.26 -12.33
C SER A 193 2.28 -14.13 -11.58
N THR A 194 1.17 -14.26 -12.31
CA THR A 194 -0.20 -14.21 -11.79
C THR A 194 -1.03 -15.27 -12.50
N PHE A 195 -1.63 -16.20 -11.78
CA PHE A 195 -2.61 -17.13 -12.36
C PHE A 195 -3.99 -16.49 -12.37
N ALA A 196 -4.64 -16.45 -13.52
CA ALA A 196 -5.99 -15.92 -13.72
C ALA A 196 -6.98 -17.07 -13.99
N GLU A 197 -8.02 -17.14 -13.17
CA GLU A 197 -9.08 -18.15 -13.20
C GLU A 197 -10.43 -17.47 -13.39
N ILE A 198 -11.22 -17.90 -14.37
CA ILE A 198 -12.56 -17.38 -14.63
C ILE A 198 -13.51 -17.95 -13.57
N ILE A 199 -14.19 -17.04 -12.85
CA ILE A 199 -15.31 -17.41 -11.96
C ILE A 199 -16.61 -17.39 -12.75
N ASN A 200 -16.84 -16.30 -13.49
CA ASN A 200 -18.06 -16.11 -14.27
C ASN A 200 -17.83 -15.09 -15.39
N SER A 201 -18.60 -15.17 -16.47
CA SER A 201 -18.56 -14.22 -17.60
C SER A 201 -19.97 -13.81 -17.96
N LYS A 202 -20.15 -12.52 -18.19
CA LYS A 202 -21.40 -11.89 -18.66
C LYS A 202 -21.06 -10.89 -19.75
N ASP A 203 -21.74 -10.98 -20.89
CA ASP A 203 -21.63 -10.00 -21.99
C ASP A 203 -20.17 -9.53 -22.23
N ASN A 204 -19.87 -8.30 -21.84
CA ASN A 204 -18.57 -7.65 -22.01
C ASN A 204 -17.72 -7.62 -20.72
N PHE A 205 -18.05 -8.44 -19.73
CA PHE A 205 -17.32 -8.48 -18.46
C PHE A 205 -16.99 -9.88 -18.01
N THR A 206 -15.87 -10.03 -17.33
CA THR A 206 -15.49 -11.29 -16.68
C THR A 206 -15.10 -11.04 -15.24
N LEU A 207 -15.63 -11.85 -14.34
CA LEU A 207 -15.19 -11.93 -12.95
C LEU A 207 -14.07 -12.96 -12.84
N LEU A 208 -12.90 -12.53 -12.41
CA LEU A 208 -11.71 -13.35 -12.28
C LEU A 208 -11.33 -13.54 -10.80
N LYS A 209 -10.81 -14.75 -10.51
CA LYS A 209 -9.98 -15.02 -9.34
C LYS A 209 -8.53 -15.00 -9.77
N LEU A 210 -7.70 -14.25 -9.05
CA LEU A 210 -6.31 -14.00 -9.41
C LEU A 210 -5.40 -14.41 -8.26
N THR A 211 -4.40 -15.23 -8.56
CA THR A 211 -3.41 -15.71 -7.60
C THR A 211 -2.02 -15.21 -8.03
N PRO A 212 -1.54 -14.08 -7.49
CA PRO A 212 -0.20 -13.57 -7.81
C PRO A 212 0.87 -14.36 -7.05
N HIS A 213 1.80 -14.98 -7.75
CA HIS A 213 2.98 -15.68 -7.20
C HIS A 213 4.15 -14.74 -6.89
N THR A 214 4.06 -13.48 -7.32
CA THR A 214 4.99 -12.39 -7.05
C THR A 214 4.23 -11.14 -6.64
N GLY A 215 4.92 -10.11 -6.16
CA GLY A 215 4.29 -8.87 -5.67
C GLY A 215 4.93 -7.62 -6.28
N ARG A 216 4.89 -7.43 -7.62
CA ARG A 216 5.39 -6.22 -8.27
C ARG A 216 4.36 -5.10 -8.21
N GLN A 217 4.82 -3.86 -8.31
CA GLN A 217 3.93 -2.71 -8.37
C GLN A 217 2.94 -2.86 -9.52
N HIS A 218 1.66 -2.64 -9.25
CA HIS A 218 0.54 -2.75 -10.20
C HIS A 218 0.44 -4.10 -10.95
N GLN A 219 1.08 -5.17 -10.46
CA GLN A 219 1.26 -6.42 -11.19
C GLN A 219 0.00 -6.96 -11.84
N ILE A 220 -1.08 -7.16 -11.09
CA ILE A 220 -2.35 -7.69 -11.60
C ILE A 220 -2.91 -6.78 -12.69
N ARG A 221 -2.90 -5.48 -12.45
CA ARG A 221 -3.41 -4.45 -13.36
C ARG A 221 -2.66 -4.45 -14.68
N VAL A 222 -1.32 -4.47 -14.61
CA VAL A 222 -0.43 -4.50 -15.78
C VAL A 222 -0.61 -5.77 -16.59
N HIS A 223 -0.61 -6.94 -15.94
CA HIS A 223 -0.77 -8.22 -16.61
C HIS A 223 -2.11 -8.31 -17.37
N LEU A 224 -3.20 -7.90 -16.71
CA LEU A 224 -4.53 -7.92 -17.34
C LEU A 224 -4.63 -6.91 -18.49
N ALA A 225 -4.12 -5.70 -18.33
CA ALA A 225 -4.12 -4.68 -19.38
C ALA A 225 -3.26 -5.09 -20.58
N ASP A 226 -2.09 -5.70 -20.36
CA ASP A 226 -1.20 -6.21 -21.41
C ASP A 226 -1.86 -7.32 -22.27
N CYS A 227 -2.78 -8.08 -21.67
CA CYS A 227 -3.60 -9.08 -22.37
C CYS A 227 -4.86 -8.49 -23.02
N GLY A 228 -5.12 -7.17 -22.90
CA GLY A 228 -6.31 -6.51 -23.45
C GLY A 228 -7.57 -6.60 -22.56
N PHE A 229 -7.43 -7.01 -21.29
CA PHE A 229 -8.53 -7.16 -20.35
C PHE A 229 -8.34 -6.26 -19.13
N SER A 230 -8.37 -4.94 -19.34
CA SER A 230 -8.21 -3.99 -18.25
C SER A 230 -9.29 -4.14 -17.18
N ILE A 231 -8.92 -3.85 -15.92
CA ILE A 231 -9.86 -3.89 -14.81
C ILE A 231 -10.90 -2.77 -14.94
N LEU A 232 -12.16 -3.10 -14.74
CA LEU A 232 -13.27 -2.14 -14.72
C LEU A 232 -12.99 -1.02 -13.71
N GLY A 233 -13.06 0.23 -14.17
CA GLY A 233 -12.83 1.41 -13.35
C GLY A 233 -11.35 1.73 -13.08
N ASP A 234 -10.38 1.03 -13.70
CA ASP A 234 -8.96 1.35 -13.54
C ASP A 234 -8.59 2.66 -14.24
N PRO A 235 -8.19 3.71 -13.50
CA PRO A 235 -7.95 5.03 -14.08
C PRO A 235 -6.61 5.17 -14.79
N ILE A 236 -5.73 4.16 -14.71
CA ILE A 236 -4.39 4.22 -15.33
C ILE A 236 -4.25 3.24 -16.49
N TYR A 237 -4.84 2.04 -16.39
CA TYR A 237 -4.67 0.98 -17.38
C TYR A 237 -5.92 0.72 -18.22
N ASN A 238 -7.07 1.32 -17.86
CA ASN A 238 -8.31 1.30 -18.66
C ASN A 238 -8.66 2.68 -19.22
N ALA A 239 -7.66 3.53 -19.44
CA ALA A 239 -7.81 4.87 -19.99
C ALA A 239 -6.54 5.25 -20.78
N ASP A 240 -6.63 6.31 -21.57
CA ASP A 240 -5.47 6.88 -22.22
C ASP A 240 -4.53 7.62 -21.24
N GLU A 241 -3.39 8.06 -21.75
CA GLU A 241 -2.37 8.67 -20.92
C GLU A 241 -2.76 10.07 -20.40
N GLU A 242 -3.51 10.83 -21.21
CA GLU A 242 -3.98 12.16 -20.82
C GLU A 242 -4.98 12.07 -19.67
N PHE A 243 -5.95 11.15 -19.76
CA PHE A 243 -6.89 10.91 -18.69
C PHE A 243 -6.20 10.43 -17.41
N ALA A 244 -5.26 9.49 -17.54
CA ALA A 244 -4.52 8.95 -16.39
C ALA A 244 -3.68 10.04 -15.68
N ASP A 245 -3.08 10.97 -16.42
CA ASP A 245 -2.35 12.11 -15.85
C ASP A 245 -3.29 13.06 -15.10
N ARG A 246 -4.40 13.46 -15.72
CA ARG A 246 -5.44 14.28 -15.07
C ARG A 246 -6.01 13.61 -13.82
N TYR A 247 -6.21 12.28 -13.85
CA TYR A 247 -6.64 11.53 -12.67
C TYR A 247 -5.64 11.64 -11.52
N LEU A 248 -4.37 11.45 -11.78
CA LEU A 248 -3.31 11.53 -10.77
C LEU A 248 -3.18 12.93 -10.17
N ASN A 249 -3.46 13.96 -10.97
CA ASN A 249 -3.51 15.37 -10.57
C ASN A 249 -4.82 15.77 -9.88
N LYS A 250 -5.80 14.83 -9.76
CA LYS A 250 -7.14 15.08 -9.19
C LYS A 250 -7.97 16.09 -9.99
N GLU A 251 -7.85 16.10 -11.29
CA GLU A 251 -8.48 17.04 -12.23
C GLU A 251 -9.69 16.44 -12.94
N ILE A 252 -10.02 15.17 -12.69
CA ILE A 252 -11.19 14.52 -13.28
C ILE A 252 -12.38 14.50 -12.33
N THR A 253 -13.58 14.55 -12.90
CA THR A 253 -14.82 14.35 -12.18
C THR A 253 -15.18 12.86 -12.07
N LYS A 254 -16.12 12.54 -11.18
CA LYS A 254 -16.66 11.18 -11.06
C LYS A 254 -17.35 10.73 -12.35
N ASP A 255 -18.07 11.61 -13.01
CA ASP A 255 -18.82 11.30 -14.23
C ASP A 255 -17.86 11.06 -15.42
N GLU A 256 -16.82 11.87 -15.57
CA GLU A 256 -15.75 11.62 -16.55
C GLU A 256 -15.09 10.27 -16.32
N ARG A 257 -14.84 9.89 -15.05
CA ARG A 257 -14.27 8.59 -14.73
C ARG A 257 -15.19 7.45 -15.15
N ILE A 258 -16.48 7.53 -14.83
CA ILE A 258 -17.46 6.51 -15.21
C ILE A 258 -17.53 6.38 -16.74
N GLN A 259 -17.58 7.49 -17.46
CA GLN A 259 -17.64 7.49 -18.91
C GLN A 259 -16.41 6.86 -19.56
N THR A 260 -15.21 7.13 -19.02
CA THR A 260 -13.95 6.66 -19.60
C THR A 260 -13.60 5.23 -19.19
N THR A 261 -13.77 4.88 -17.89
CA THR A 261 -13.27 3.59 -17.34
C THR A 261 -14.39 2.60 -17.01
N GLY A 262 -15.65 2.99 -17.20
CA GLY A 262 -16.83 2.17 -16.96
C GLY A 262 -17.32 2.17 -15.52
N ASP A 263 -16.55 2.71 -14.56
CA ASP A 263 -16.98 2.86 -13.16
C ASP A 263 -16.20 3.96 -12.42
N SER A 264 -16.76 4.41 -11.30
CA SER A 264 -16.15 5.41 -10.41
C SER A 264 -15.10 4.86 -9.47
N ARG A 265 -14.93 3.53 -9.38
CA ARG A 265 -13.88 2.85 -8.60
C ARG A 265 -13.26 1.70 -9.40
N MET A 266 -12.02 1.34 -9.09
CA MET A 266 -11.39 0.16 -9.64
C MET A 266 -11.89 -1.11 -8.91
N TRP A 267 -12.36 -2.09 -9.68
CA TRP A 267 -12.89 -3.34 -9.15
C TRP A 267 -11.81 -4.42 -9.05
N LEU A 268 -10.86 -4.18 -8.13
CA LEU A 268 -9.82 -5.11 -7.69
C LEU A 268 -9.85 -5.23 -6.17
N HIS A 269 -9.94 -6.45 -5.66
CA HIS A 269 -10.13 -6.73 -4.25
C HIS A 269 -9.21 -7.83 -3.74
N SER A 270 -8.42 -7.58 -2.69
CA SER A 270 -7.55 -8.53 -1.99
C SER A 270 -8.41 -9.39 -1.05
N ALA A 271 -8.88 -10.54 -1.55
CA ALA A 271 -9.93 -11.33 -0.93
C ALA A 271 -9.45 -12.29 0.17
N ASN A 272 -8.34 -13.00 -0.08
CA ASN A 272 -7.79 -13.95 0.89
C ASN A 272 -6.30 -13.71 1.12
N LEU A 273 -5.88 -14.00 2.34
CA LEU A 273 -4.49 -13.99 2.77
C LEU A 273 -4.25 -15.16 3.69
N SER A 274 -3.27 -16.01 3.39
CA SER A 274 -2.83 -17.08 4.28
C SER A 274 -1.31 -17.11 4.43
N PHE A 275 -0.85 -17.45 5.61
CA PHE A 275 0.57 -17.60 5.93
C PHE A 275 0.75 -18.39 7.24
N SER A 276 1.92 -19.02 7.40
CA SER A 276 2.31 -19.63 8.67
C SER A 276 3.16 -18.65 9.48
N TYR A 277 2.85 -18.51 10.77
CA TYR A 277 3.61 -17.66 11.67
C TYR A 277 3.75 -18.34 13.04
N ARG A 278 5.00 -18.55 13.48
CA ARG A 278 5.32 -19.23 14.75
C ARG A 278 4.62 -20.57 14.94
N GLY A 279 4.59 -21.38 13.87
CA GLY A 279 3.98 -22.71 13.89
C GLY A 279 2.46 -22.73 13.80
N ILE A 280 1.80 -21.58 13.67
CA ILE A 280 0.35 -21.45 13.50
C ILE A 280 0.05 -21.04 12.06
N ASN A 281 -0.88 -21.76 11.43
CA ASN A 281 -1.39 -21.42 10.11
C ASN A 281 -2.57 -20.46 10.24
N TYR A 282 -2.46 -19.30 9.60
CA TYR A 282 -3.51 -18.28 9.57
C TYR A 282 -4.13 -18.24 8.17
N PHE A 283 -5.44 -18.12 8.14
CA PHE A 283 -6.21 -17.89 6.93
C PHE A 283 -7.24 -16.78 7.20
N PHE A 284 -7.18 -15.72 6.40
CA PHE A 284 -8.08 -14.59 6.49
C PHE A 284 -8.85 -14.41 5.19
N LYS A 285 -10.12 -14.07 5.31
CA LYS A 285 -11.02 -13.77 4.21
C LYS A 285 -11.66 -12.41 4.43
N SER A 286 -11.58 -11.55 3.43
CA SER A 286 -12.29 -10.28 3.38
C SER A 286 -13.76 -10.48 2.99
N ASN A 287 -14.61 -9.53 3.34
CA ASN A 287 -15.95 -9.45 2.78
C ASN A 287 -15.86 -8.99 1.32
N SER A 288 -16.08 -9.93 0.40
CA SER A 288 -16.01 -9.68 -1.06
C SER A 288 -17.41 -9.54 -1.68
N GLN A 289 -18.47 -9.38 -0.88
CA GLN A 289 -19.85 -9.36 -1.36
C GLN A 289 -20.07 -8.24 -2.40
N ASP A 290 -19.51 -7.07 -2.19
CA ASP A 290 -19.67 -5.89 -3.05
C ASP A 290 -19.19 -6.13 -4.50
N ILE A 291 -18.08 -6.87 -4.71
CA ILE A 291 -17.58 -7.16 -6.06
C ILE A 291 -18.46 -8.20 -6.78
N PHE A 292 -19.02 -9.16 -6.06
CA PHE A 292 -19.96 -10.13 -6.63
C PHE A 292 -21.30 -9.46 -6.96
N GLU A 293 -21.82 -8.61 -6.10
CA GLU A 293 -23.04 -7.83 -6.35
C GLU A 293 -22.85 -6.88 -7.54
N LYS A 294 -21.71 -6.18 -7.60
CA LYS A 294 -21.38 -5.34 -8.77
C LYS A 294 -21.36 -6.15 -10.03
N PHE A 295 -20.67 -7.30 -10.05
CA PHE A 295 -20.64 -8.16 -11.23
C PHE A 295 -22.06 -8.66 -11.61
N ALA A 296 -22.88 -8.99 -10.64
CA ALA A 296 -24.27 -9.38 -10.87
C ALA A 296 -25.12 -8.27 -11.50
N SER A 297 -24.84 -7.01 -11.21
CA SER A 297 -25.54 -5.82 -11.74
C SER A 297 -25.09 -5.41 -13.15
N LEU A 298 -23.98 -5.94 -13.66
CA LEU A 298 -23.51 -5.73 -15.02
C LEU A 298 -24.26 -6.65 -15.98
N GLY A 299 -24.76 -6.14 -17.07
CA GLY A 299 -25.49 -6.91 -18.08
C GLY A 299 -26.25 -6.03 -18.98
#